data_7a5da4973531263f0673271b4fa1df1a
#
_entry.id   7a5da4973531263f0673271b4fa1df1a
#
_cell.length_a   1.000
_cell.length_b   1.000
_cell.length_c   1.000
_cell.angle_alpha   90.00
_cell.angle_beta   90.00
_cell.angle_gamma   90.00
#
_symmetry.space_group_name_H-M   'P 1'
#
loop_
_entity.id
_entity.type
_entity.pdbx_description
1 polymer ?
#
loop_
_entity_poly.entity_id
_entity_poly.type
_entity_poly.pdbx_seq_one_letter_code
_entity_poly.pdbx_strand_id
1 'polypeptide(L)'
;MKQKTFLSVGECMAELQARDDGLYRLGFAGDTLNTAWYMRALTRPQDVAVDYVTAVGTDPLSAKMLAFLKANGVGTRFIQEVSDRTVGLYLITLAGAERSFTYWRSSSAARLLAENREVLAASLSHADAIYFSGITLAILSPAHRR
;
A
#
# COMPACT_ATOMS: atom_id res chain seq x y z
N MET A 1 -8.48 -21.04 -18.73
CA MET A 1 -8.15 -21.27 -17.29
C MET A 1 -8.86 -20.20 -16.47
N LYS A 2 -9.29 -20.50 -15.23
CA LYS A 2 -9.88 -19.48 -14.34
C LYS A 2 -8.81 -18.48 -13.94
N GLN A 3 -9.10 -17.17 -14.02
CA GLN A 3 -8.22 -16.10 -13.54
C GLN A 3 -7.86 -16.35 -12.07
N LYS A 4 -6.59 -16.21 -11.74
CA LYS A 4 -6.08 -16.32 -10.37
C LYS A 4 -6.06 -14.94 -9.69
N THR A 5 -6.15 -14.90 -8.37
CA THR A 5 -6.09 -13.67 -7.58
C THR A 5 -4.84 -13.66 -6.71
N PHE A 6 -3.97 -12.70 -6.96
CA PHE A 6 -2.84 -12.36 -6.09
C PHE A 6 -3.22 -11.18 -5.21
N LEU A 7 -3.07 -11.33 -3.89
CA LEU A 7 -3.41 -10.32 -2.91
C LEU A 7 -2.14 -9.86 -2.18
N SER A 8 -1.83 -8.58 -2.27
CA SER A 8 -0.73 -7.97 -1.51
C SER A 8 -1.29 -7.15 -0.35
N VAL A 9 -0.80 -7.42 0.87
CA VAL A 9 -1.32 -6.86 2.13
C VAL A 9 -0.25 -6.03 2.83
N GLY A 10 -0.51 -4.75 3.07
CA GLY A 10 0.44 -3.91 3.80
C GLY A 10 0.22 -2.43 3.62
N GLU A 11 1.26 -1.64 3.87
CA GLU A 11 1.19 -0.19 3.78
C GLU A 11 1.81 0.32 2.47
N CYS A 12 1.04 1.12 1.75
CA CYS A 12 1.51 2.05 0.74
C CYS A 12 1.58 3.45 1.35
N MET A 13 2.68 4.15 1.13
CA MET A 13 2.89 5.50 1.64
C MET A 13 3.04 6.50 0.50
N ALA A 14 2.72 7.76 0.78
CA ALA A 14 3.15 8.86 -0.05
C ALA A 14 4.68 9.01 0.07
N GLU A 15 5.34 9.11 -1.06
CA GLU A 15 6.79 9.31 -1.18
C GLU A 15 7.06 10.72 -1.67
N LEU A 16 7.83 11.49 -0.92
CA LEU A 16 8.37 12.77 -1.36
C LEU A 16 9.86 12.58 -1.68
N GLN A 17 10.21 12.84 -2.92
CA GLN A 17 11.60 12.82 -3.38
C GLN A 17 12.06 14.23 -3.68
N ALA A 18 13.11 14.68 -2.99
CA ALA A 18 13.72 15.98 -3.25
C ALA A 18 14.29 16.03 -4.69
N ARG A 19 14.19 17.20 -5.30
CA ARG A 19 14.72 17.54 -6.62
C ARG A 19 15.77 18.64 -6.50
N ASP A 20 16.63 18.76 -7.48
CA ASP A 20 17.69 19.78 -7.52
C ASP A 20 17.16 21.21 -7.60
N ASP A 21 15.91 21.40 -8.06
CA ASP A 21 15.24 22.68 -8.16
C ASP A 21 14.57 23.15 -6.85
N GLY A 22 14.78 22.42 -5.74
CA GLY A 22 14.17 22.70 -4.44
C GLY A 22 12.72 22.26 -4.30
N LEU A 23 12.14 21.64 -5.34
CA LEU A 23 10.80 21.07 -5.31
C LEU A 23 10.84 19.60 -4.87
N TYR A 24 9.66 19.03 -4.63
CA TYR A 24 9.51 17.61 -4.32
C TYR A 24 8.63 16.94 -5.36
N ARG A 25 9.03 15.74 -5.74
CA ARG A 25 8.20 14.86 -6.54
C ARG A 25 7.38 13.99 -5.59
N LEU A 26 6.06 14.01 -5.76
CA LEU A 26 5.16 13.08 -5.07
C LEU A 26 5.06 11.77 -5.86
N GLY A 27 5.28 10.67 -5.17
CA GLY A 27 5.04 9.31 -5.63
C GLY A 27 4.29 8.51 -4.57
N PHE A 28 4.07 7.22 -4.87
CA PHE A 28 3.53 6.27 -3.92
C PHE A 28 4.37 5.00 -3.98
N ALA A 29 4.82 4.51 -2.82
CA ALA A 29 5.64 3.31 -2.73
C ALA A 29 5.48 2.61 -1.37
N GLY A 30 6.03 1.41 -1.28
CA GLY A 30 6.03 0.54 -0.12
C GLY A 30 6.44 -0.85 -0.56
N ASP A 31 7.00 -1.65 0.31
CA ASP A 31 7.51 -2.98 -0.01
C ASP A 31 6.43 -3.90 -0.60
N THR A 32 5.25 -3.91 0.01
CA THR A 32 4.11 -4.71 -0.47
C THR A 32 3.48 -4.13 -1.74
N LEU A 33 3.45 -2.79 -1.88
CA LEU A 33 3.02 -2.17 -3.13
C LEU A 33 3.99 -2.47 -4.27
N ASN A 34 5.29 -2.39 -4.03
CA ASN A 34 6.29 -2.70 -5.05
C ASN A 34 6.13 -4.15 -5.54
N THR A 35 5.85 -5.09 -4.63
CA THR A 35 5.56 -6.48 -4.99
C THR A 35 4.30 -6.58 -5.86
N ALA A 36 3.21 -5.90 -5.49
CA ALA A 36 1.98 -5.87 -6.29
C ALA A 36 2.22 -5.26 -7.68
N TRP A 37 2.99 -4.18 -7.74
CA TRP A 37 3.37 -3.52 -9.00
C TRP A 37 4.11 -4.46 -9.94
N TYR A 38 5.17 -5.12 -9.46
CA TYR A 38 5.92 -6.05 -10.29
C TYR A 38 5.11 -7.29 -10.65
N MET A 39 4.27 -7.80 -9.74
CA MET A 39 3.34 -8.88 -10.06
C MET A 39 2.40 -8.47 -11.20
N ARG A 40 1.87 -7.23 -11.16
CA ARG A 40 1.01 -6.71 -12.23
C ARG A 40 1.77 -6.54 -13.54
N ALA A 41 3.03 -6.04 -13.50
CA ALA A 41 3.85 -5.83 -14.69
C ALA A 41 4.26 -7.14 -15.38
N LEU A 42 4.47 -8.21 -14.61
CA LEU A 42 4.96 -9.50 -15.11
C LEU A 42 3.85 -10.50 -15.48
N THR A 43 2.58 -10.16 -15.20
CA THR A 43 1.45 -11.06 -15.47
C THR A 43 0.43 -10.41 -16.41
N ARG A 44 -0.34 -11.21 -17.15
CA ARG A 44 -1.44 -10.67 -17.97
C ARG A 44 -2.68 -10.49 -17.10
N PRO A 45 -3.46 -9.40 -17.28
CA PRO A 45 -4.68 -9.15 -16.51
C PRO A 45 -5.70 -10.29 -16.55
N GLN A 46 -5.83 -10.97 -17.68
CA GLN A 46 -6.76 -12.08 -17.83
C GLN A 46 -6.34 -13.36 -17.08
N ASP A 47 -5.05 -13.50 -16.75
CA ASP A 47 -4.53 -14.67 -16.04
C ASP A 47 -4.48 -14.43 -14.52
N VAL A 48 -4.06 -13.22 -14.12
CA VAL A 48 -3.89 -12.85 -12.71
C VAL A 48 -4.50 -11.48 -12.43
N ALA A 49 -5.49 -11.45 -11.55
CA ALA A 49 -5.92 -10.23 -10.88
C ALA A 49 -4.94 -9.91 -9.73
N VAL A 50 -4.48 -8.67 -9.66
CA VAL A 50 -3.62 -8.20 -8.57
C VAL A 50 -4.39 -7.19 -7.76
N ASP A 51 -4.73 -7.53 -6.53
CA ASP A 51 -5.46 -6.67 -5.60
C ASP A 51 -4.56 -6.24 -4.42
N TYR A 52 -4.87 -5.09 -3.85
CA TYR A 52 -4.16 -4.55 -2.69
C TYR A 52 -5.08 -4.45 -1.48
N VAL A 53 -4.59 -4.87 -0.32
CA VAL A 53 -5.28 -4.77 0.97
C VAL A 53 -4.52 -3.83 1.88
N THR A 54 -5.18 -2.75 2.25
CA THR A 54 -4.66 -1.74 3.17
C THR A 54 -5.83 -0.92 3.75
N ALA A 55 -5.52 0.09 4.54
CA ALA A 55 -6.45 1.15 4.86
C ALA A 55 -5.87 2.51 4.44
N VAL A 56 -6.74 3.39 3.98
CA VAL A 56 -6.42 4.78 3.58
C VAL A 56 -7.36 5.75 4.26
N GLY A 57 -7.08 7.04 4.19
CA GLY A 57 -8.02 8.07 4.67
C GLY A 57 -9.08 8.43 3.64
N THR A 58 -9.92 9.41 4.01
CA THR A 58 -10.91 10.03 3.12
C THR A 58 -10.42 11.37 2.56
N ASP A 59 -9.16 11.69 2.78
CA ASP A 59 -8.51 12.93 2.37
C ASP A 59 -8.04 12.91 0.89
N PRO A 60 -7.71 14.09 0.31
CA PRO A 60 -7.27 14.18 -1.10
C PRO A 60 -6.00 13.39 -1.42
N LEU A 61 -5.07 13.20 -0.46
CA LEU A 61 -3.85 12.42 -0.68
C LEU A 61 -4.16 10.93 -0.78
N SER A 62 -5.05 10.45 0.07
CA SER A 62 -5.59 9.07 0.01
C SER A 62 -6.31 8.82 -1.32
N ALA A 63 -7.13 9.77 -1.79
CA ALA A 63 -7.80 9.68 -3.09
C ALA A 63 -6.80 9.61 -4.26
N LYS A 64 -5.70 10.39 -4.20
CA LYS A 64 -4.61 10.32 -5.21
C LYS A 64 -3.94 8.95 -5.20
N MET A 65 -3.70 8.35 -4.04
CA MET A 65 -3.14 7.00 -3.93
C MET A 65 -4.05 5.96 -4.57
N LEU A 66 -5.36 6.00 -4.29
CA LEU A 66 -6.32 5.09 -4.90
C LEU A 66 -6.36 5.23 -6.43
N ALA A 67 -6.33 6.46 -6.93
CA ALA A 67 -6.26 6.73 -8.37
C ALA A 67 -4.97 6.18 -8.99
N PHE A 68 -3.83 6.35 -8.30
CA PHE A 68 -2.54 5.80 -8.71
C PHE A 68 -2.55 4.27 -8.81
N LEU A 69 -3.09 3.57 -7.81
CA LEU A 69 -3.21 2.11 -7.82
C LEU A 69 -4.05 1.64 -9.01
N LYS A 70 -5.23 2.23 -9.18
CA LYS A 70 -6.15 1.91 -10.30
C LYS A 70 -5.51 2.14 -11.66
N ALA A 71 -4.83 3.28 -11.85
CA ALA A 71 -4.14 3.62 -13.10
C ALA A 71 -3.04 2.62 -13.47
N ASN A 72 -2.48 1.93 -12.47
CA ASN A 72 -1.44 0.92 -12.66
C ASN A 72 -1.97 -0.52 -12.61
N GLY A 73 -3.28 -0.69 -12.73
CA GLY A 73 -3.93 -2.00 -12.81
C GLY A 73 -3.89 -2.82 -11.53
N VAL A 74 -3.68 -2.16 -10.38
CA VAL A 74 -3.79 -2.75 -9.05
C VAL A 74 -5.19 -2.51 -8.51
N GLY A 75 -5.91 -3.59 -8.20
CA GLY A 75 -7.28 -3.54 -7.70
C GLY A 75 -7.35 -2.96 -6.28
N THR A 76 -8.40 -2.18 -6.05
CA THR A 76 -8.60 -1.43 -4.79
C THR A 76 -9.85 -1.86 -4.02
N ARG A 77 -10.52 -2.94 -4.45
CA ARG A 77 -11.81 -3.37 -3.88
C ARG A 77 -11.75 -3.79 -2.41
N PHE A 78 -10.56 -4.11 -1.91
CA PHE A 78 -10.32 -4.53 -0.53
C PHE A 78 -9.61 -3.47 0.31
N ILE A 79 -9.52 -2.23 -0.19
CA ILE A 79 -8.96 -1.11 0.55
C ILE A 79 -10.06 -0.48 1.40
N GLN A 80 -9.81 -0.37 2.71
CA GLN A 80 -10.73 0.23 3.67
C GLN A 80 -10.47 1.74 3.76
N GLU A 81 -11.51 2.53 3.91
CA GLU A 81 -11.41 3.97 4.16
C GLU A 81 -11.71 4.27 5.62
N VAL A 82 -10.87 5.07 6.27
CA VAL A 82 -10.98 5.52 7.67
C VAL A 82 -10.95 7.03 7.73
N SER A 83 -11.98 7.64 8.32
CA SER A 83 -12.21 9.09 8.25
C SER A 83 -11.24 9.94 9.09
N ASP A 84 -10.63 9.36 10.13
CA ASP A 84 -9.78 10.08 11.10
C ASP A 84 -8.27 9.90 10.86
N ARG A 85 -7.90 9.26 9.75
CA ARG A 85 -6.53 8.95 9.37
C ARG A 85 -6.25 9.38 7.94
N THR A 86 -4.95 9.50 7.63
CA THR A 86 -4.45 9.63 6.26
C THR A 86 -3.41 8.55 5.97
N VAL A 87 -2.93 8.47 4.74
CA VAL A 87 -1.83 7.58 4.37
C VAL A 87 -0.53 8.00 5.05
N GLY A 88 0.35 7.05 5.32
CA GLY A 88 1.71 7.35 5.78
C GLY A 88 2.48 8.13 4.71
N LEU A 89 3.47 8.91 5.16
CA LEU A 89 4.34 9.70 4.29
C LEU A 89 5.80 9.45 4.67
N TYR A 90 6.68 9.45 3.68
CA TYR A 90 8.11 9.55 3.90
C TYR A 90 8.79 10.47 2.90
N LEU A 91 9.89 11.06 3.34
CA LEU A 91 10.76 11.93 2.56
C LEU A 91 12.09 11.22 2.29
N ILE A 92 12.51 11.22 1.04
CA ILE A 92 13.86 10.80 0.64
C ILE A 92 14.73 12.04 0.50
N THR A 93 15.80 12.09 1.27
CA THR A 93 16.85 13.10 1.15
C THR A 93 18.13 12.43 0.63
N LEU A 94 18.76 13.05 -0.37
CA LEU A 94 20.02 12.60 -0.94
C LEU A 94 21.15 13.47 -0.37
N ALA A 95 22.18 12.83 0.18
CA ALA A 95 23.43 13.45 0.57
C ALA A 95 24.57 12.76 -0.19
N GLY A 96 24.87 13.27 -1.38
CA GLY A 96 25.77 12.58 -2.31
C GLY A 96 25.16 11.26 -2.79
N ALA A 97 25.85 10.14 -2.55
CA ALA A 97 25.36 8.79 -2.89
C ALA A 97 24.49 8.16 -1.79
N GLU A 98 24.41 8.77 -0.63
CA GLU A 98 23.65 8.23 0.51
C GLU A 98 22.20 8.70 0.49
N ARG A 99 21.29 7.77 0.81
CA ARG A 99 19.85 8.04 0.97
C ARG A 99 19.49 8.02 2.44
N SER A 100 18.83 9.05 2.91
CA SER A 100 18.19 9.08 4.22
C SER A 100 16.67 9.17 4.08
N PHE A 101 15.95 8.65 5.08
CA PHE A 101 14.50 8.58 5.08
C PHE A 101 13.95 9.21 6.34
N THR A 102 13.00 10.11 6.18
CA THR A 102 12.23 10.67 7.30
C THR A 102 10.78 10.22 7.15
N TYR A 103 10.21 9.67 8.24
CA TYR A 103 8.90 9.04 8.20
C TYR A 103 7.87 9.77 9.05
N TRP A 104 6.66 9.93 8.49
CA TRP A 104 5.44 10.33 9.19
C TRP A 104 4.38 9.26 8.97
N ARG A 105 4.43 8.19 9.77
CA ARG A 105 3.55 7.02 9.62
C ARG A 105 3.00 6.47 10.93
N SER A 106 3.30 7.09 12.06
CA SER A 106 2.89 6.59 13.39
C SER A 106 1.36 6.55 13.56
N SER A 107 0.64 7.40 12.83
CA SER A 107 -0.83 7.48 12.81
C SER A 107 -1.42 7.16 11.43
N SER A 108 -0.69 6.46 10.56
CA SER A 108 -1.21 6.13 9.23
C SER A 108 -2.43 5.22 9.28
N ALA A 109 -3.34 5.38 8.31
CA ALA A 109 -4.53 4.56 8.17
C ALA A 109 -4.20 3.06 8.04
N ALA A 110 -3.12 2.72 7.33
CA ALA A 110 -2.69 1.34 7.12
C ALA A 110 -2.46 0.55 8.41
N ARG A 111 -2.19 1.22 9.54
CA ARG A 111 -2.07 0.57 10.85
C ARG A 111 -3.38 -0.05 11.34
N LEU A 112 -4.51 0.35 10.75
CA LEU A 112 -5.86 -0.15 11.05
C LEU A 112 -6.35 -1.21 10.04
N LEU A 113 -5.52 -1.63 9.09
CA LEU A 113 -5.94 -2.55 8.01
C LEU A 113 -6.51 -3.90 8.50
N ALA A 114 -6.16 -4.31 9.72
CA ALA A 114 -6.63 -5.54 10.34
C ALA A 114 -7.65 -5.29 11.48
N GLU A 115 -8.12 -4.06 11.68
CA GLU A 115 -9.09 -3.73 12.74
C GLU A 115 -10.44 -4.36 12.46
N ASN A 116 -10.91 -4.31 11.22
CA ASN A 116 -12.09 -5.04 10.79
C ASN A 116 -11.69 -6.44 10.29
N ARG A 117 -11.70 -7.41 11.21
CA ARG A 117 -11.33 -8.80 10.94
C ARG A 117 -12.22 -9.49 9.90
N GLU A 118 -13.51 -9.14 9.86
CA GLU A 118 -14.45 -9.74 8.90
C GLU A 118 -14.11 -9.31 7.47
N VAL A 119 -13.85 -8.01 7.27
CA VAL A 119 -13.44 -7.47 5.97
C VAL A 119 -12.10 -8.05 5.55
N LEU A 120 -11.13 -8.14 6.46
CA LEU A 120 -9.83 -8.75 6.17
C LEU A 120 -9.99 -10.23 5.79
N ALA A 121 -10.70 -11.03 6.59
CA ALA A 121 -10.92 -12.44 6.31
C ALA A 121 -11.65 -12.65 4.98
N ALA A 122 -12.67 -11.84 4.69
CA ALA A 122 -13.37 -11.87 3.42
C ALA A 122 -12.44 -11.56 2.24
N SER A 123 -11.54 -10.57 2.37
CA SER A 123 -10.56 -10.27 1.33
C SER A 123 -9.59 -11.43 1.10
N LEU A 124 -9.06 -12.02 2.18
CA LEU A 124 -8.11 -13.14 2.12
C LEU A 124 -8.73 -14.39 1.49
N SER A 125 -10.02 -14.65 1.72
CA SER A 125 -10.73 -15.81 1.15
C SER A 125 -10.87 -15.77 -0.38
N HIS A 126 -10.70 -14.59 -1.00
CA HIS A 126 -10.75 -14.42 -2.46
C HIS A 126 -9.41 -14.70 -3.14
N ALA A 127 -8.33 -14.87 -2.38
CA ALA A 127 -6.98 -14.98 -2.93
C ALA A 127 -6.58 -16.42 -3.22
N ASP A 128 -5.93 -16.64 -4.36
CA ASP A 128 -5.18 -17.87 -4.66
C ASP A 128 -3.76 -17.79 -4.07
N ALA A 129 -3.21 -16.57 -3.94
CA ALA A 129 -1.91 -16.32 -3.30
C ALA A 129 -1.95 -14.99 -2.54
N ILE A 130 -1.32 -14.97 -1.36
CA ILE A 130 -1.25 -13.82 -0.47
C ILE A 130 0.21 -13.49 -0.20
N TYR A 131 0.56 -12.21 -0.32
CA TYR A 131 1.86 -11.68 0.07
C TYR A 131 1.69 -10.61 1.16
N PHE A 132 2.50 -10.69 2.19
CA PHE A 132 2.69 -9.65 3.20
C PHE A 132 4.14 -9.68 3.68
N SER A 133 4.62 -8.60 4.28
CA SER A 133 6.00 -8.52 4.78
C SER A 133 6.05 -8.46 6.32
N GLY A 134 7.24 -8.56 6.87
CA GLY A 134 7.47 -8.30 8.30
C GLY A 134 7.07 -6.89 8.71
N ILE A 135 7.16 -5.90 7.80
CA ILE A 135 6.70 -4.52 8.03
C ILE A 135 5.18 -4.49 8.19
N THR A 136 4.43 -5.26 7.41
CA THR A 136 2.98 -5.38 7.56
C THR A 136 2.61 -5.77 8.99
N LEU A 137 3.29 -6.76 9.55
CA LEU A 137 3.06 -7.19 10.94
C LEU A 137 3.54 -6.14 11.95
N ALA A 138 4.66 -5.48 11.67
CA ALA A 138 5.26 -4.50 12.58
C ALA A 138 4.39 -3.25 12.78
N ILE A 139 3.64 -2.82 11.78
CA ILE A 139 2.75 -1.65 11.88
C ILE A 139 1.46 -1.93 12.65
N LEU A 140 1.04 -3.20 12.73
CA LEU A 140 -0.18 -3.58 13.43
C LEU A 140 0.00 -3.55 14.96
N SER A 141 -1.09 -3.30 15.68
CA SER A 141 -1.12 -3.47 17.14
C SER A 141 -0.91 -4.95 17.51
N PRO A 142 -0.40 -5.24 18.74
CA PRO A 142 -0.24 -6.63 19.18
C PRO A 142 -1.52 -7.47 19.11
N ALA A 143 -2.69 -6.85 19.31
CA ALA A 143 -4.00 -7.51 19.22
C ALA A 143 -4.35 -7.93 17.79
N HIS A 144 -3.86 -7.20 16.78
CA HIS A 144 -4.18 -7.42 15.37
C HIS A 144 -3.14 -8.27 14.62
N ARG A 145 -2.09 -8.71 15.33
CA ARG A 145 -1.07 -9.64 14.76
C ARG A 145 -1.42 -11.13 14.93
N ARG A 146 -2.55 -11.44 15.56
CA ARG A 146 -2.99 -12.81 15.91
C ARG A 146 -4.13 -13.28 15.04
#